data_b2345275cc7abde2dc9f4d092e761787
#
_entry.id   b2345275cc7abde2dc9f4d092e761787
#
_cell.length_a   1.000
_cell.length_b   1.000
_cell.length_c   1.000
_cell.angle_alpha   90.00
_cell.angle_beta   90.00
_cell.angle_gamma   90.00
#
_symmetry.space_group_name_H-M   'P 1'
#
loop_
_entity.id
_entity.type
_entity.pdbx_description
1 polymer ?
#
loop_
_entity_poly.entity_id
_entity_poly.type
_entity_poly.pdbx_seq_one_letter_code
_entity_poly.pdbx_strand_id
1 'polypeptide(L)'
;MGEPAWWPNGISKTSFEEAQTTLVCRTSFGKTTMWDPDIATELQWWQQLPEGGIVWGDWPQGVTFIDKITEDQSGIVVKLLGPDEQWIARLCPLDVGQDASQTARHKDWNSALQGCDILLPVAGWSTDNGDRVLIYPQYDALSVNQIADELQSVVSIMAKAQSNLQQFATPNSERLWNDSLKSIEASLKTNTLWRGPHTVKTVGLPTLNLNFTSIVKVEGKLMLIAQPRRLVEHFLVGQQRIPAIANLMSMEREFTNHCQVDEAVRKQLLEIWVDSVPVEWTGKKEMSTVLGGPWLWRYRAVLLNLA
;
A
#
# COMPACT_ATOMS: atom_id res chain seq x y z
N MET A 1 24.73 0.73 -11.90
CA MET A 1 23.49 -0.09 -11.85
C MET A 1 22.35 0.55 -12.63
N GLY A 2 21.46 -0.26 -13.21
CA GLY A 2 20.29 0.21 -13.93
C GLY A 2 19.13 0.60 -12.98
N GLU A 3 18.12 1.22 -13.55
CA GLU A 3 16.86 1.50 -12.88
C GLU A 3 16.17 0.17 -12.52
N PRO A 4 15.62 0.00 -11.28
CA PRO A 4 14.85 -1.18 -10.94
C PRO A 4 13.68 -1.37 -11.89
N ALA A 5 13.38 -2.62 -12.27
CA ALA A 5 12.31 -2.93 -13.22
C ALA A 5 10.91 -2.45 -12.76
N TRP A 6 10.74 -2.25 -11.47
CA TRP A 6 9.51 -1.76 -10.83
C TRP A 6 9.46 -0.24 -10.62
N TRP A 7 10.44 0.53 -11.15
CA TRP A 7 10.41 1.99 -11.08
C TRP A 7 9.18 2.55 -11.82
N PRO A 8 8.46 3.55 -11.24
CA PRO A 8 7.26 4.10 -11.87
C PRO A 8 7.53 4.75 -13.23
N ASN A 9 6.79 4.37 -14.26
CA ASN A 9 6.95 4.88 -15.63
C ASN A 9 6.71 6.39 -15.76
N GLY A 10 5.81 6.94 -14.94
CA GLY A 10 5.48 8.37 -14.93
C GLY A 10 6.47 9.26 -14.19
N ILE A 11 7.51 8.69 -13.56
CA ILE A 11 8.47 9.41 -12.72
C ILE A 11 9.84 9.40 -13.40
N SER A 12 10.20 10.52 -14.01
CA SER A 12 11.53 10.70 -14.60
C SER A 12 12.58 10.88 -13.50
N LYS A 13 13.59 10.04 -13.48
CA LYS A 13 14.76 10.20 -12.62
C LYS A 13 15.69 11.27 -13.19
N THR A 14 16.38 11.97 -12.32
CA THR A 14 17.47 12.89 -12.67
C THR A 14 18.84 12.29 -12.41
N SER A 15 18.98 11.45 -11.38
CA SER A 15 20.20 10.69 -11.09
C SER A 15 19.92 9.51 -10.17
N PHE A 16 20.78 8.48 -10.26
CA PHE A 16 20.96 7.44 -9.26
C PHE A 16 22.38 7.50 -8.72
N GLU A 17 22.53 7.38 -7.42
CA GLU A 17 23.82 7.36 -6.73
C GLU A 17 23.83 6.17 -5.76
N GLU A 18 24.89 5.37 -5.79
CA GLU A 18 25.08 4.29 -4.82
C GLU A 18 25.58 4.87 -3.50
N ALA A 19 25.01 4.38 -2.39
CA ALA A 19 25.39 4.78 -1.05
C ALA A 19 25.37 3.56 -0.12
N GLN A 20 26.49 2.85 -0.04
CA GLN A 20 26.66 1.62 0.78
C GLN A 20 25.57 0.56 0.48
N THR A 21 24.54 0.48 1.30
CA THR A 21 23.45 -0.50 1.20
C THR A 21 22.21 0.03 0.46
N THR A 22 22.27 1.24 -0.09
CA THR A 22 21.10 1.91 -0.66
C THR A 22 21.41 2.63 -1.97
N LEU A 23 20.38 2.78 -2.80
CA LEU A 23 20.39 3.61 -3.99
C LEU A 23 19.67 4.93 -3.69
N VAL A 24 20.36 6.04 -3.88
CA VAL A 24 19.78 7.38 -3.76
C VAL A 24 19.26 7.80 -5.12
N CYS A 25 17.95 7.97 -5.22
CA CYS A 25 17.28 8.41 -6.44
C CYS A 25 16.78 9.84 -6.31
N ARG A 26 17.16 10.70 -7.26
CA ARG A 26 16.64 12.06 -7.39
C ARG A 26 15.66 12.14 -8.54
N THR A 27 14.55 12.81 -8.31
CA THR A 27 13.49 13.03 -9.30
C THR A 27 13.07 14.49 -9.29
N SER A 28 12.23 14.90 -10.25
CA SER A 28 11.58 16.22 -10.23
C SER A 28 10.63 16.42 -9.04
N PHE A 29 10.22 15.36 -8.37
CA PHE A 29 9.33 15.38 -7.21
C PHE A 29 10.08 15.32 -5.87
N GLY A 30 11.38 15.11 -5.88
CA GLY A 30 12.20 15.04 -4.69
C GLY A 30 13.25 13.93 -4.74
N LYS A 31 13.80 13.64 -3.57
CA LYS A 31 14.79 12.58 -3.35
C LYS A 31 14.12 11.43 -2.60
N THR A 32 14.37 10.20 -3.02
CA THR A 32 14.08 9.00 -2.25
C THR A 32 15.30 8.12 -2.13
N THR A 33 15.35 7.29 -1.10
CA THR A 33 16.42 6.33 -0.89
C THR A 33 15.83 4.93 -0.87
N MET A 34 16.38 4.05 -1.67
CA MET A 34 15.90 2.68 -1.84
C MET A 34 16.99 1.71 -1.42
N TRP A 35 16.62 0.50 -1.04
CA TRP A 35 17.58 -0.55 -0.80
C TRP A 35 18.19 -1.03 -2.12
N ASP A 36 19.47 -1.35 -2.08
CA ASP A 36 20.12 -2.04 -3.17
C ASP A 36 19.62 -3.50 -3.19
N PRO A 37 19.00 -3.96 -4.28
CA PRO A 37 18.48 -5.32 -4.36
C PRO A 37 19.54 -6.41 -4.21
N ASP A 38 20.79 -6.12 -4.60
CA ASP A 38 21.89 -7.07 -4.51
C ASP A 38 22.37 -7.26 -3.06
N ILE A 39 22.22 -6.22 -2.24
CA ILE A 39 22.64 -6.23 -0.83
C ILE A 39 21.52 -6.71 0.11
N ALA A 40 20.27 -6.70 -0.35
CA ALA A 40 19.10 -7.02 0.48
C ALA A 40 19.15 -8.41 1.13
N THR A 41 19.89 -9.35 0.54
CA THR A 41 20.06 -10.74 1.03
C THR A 41 21.34 -10.97 1.85
N GLU A 42 22.14 -9.95 2.09
CA GLU A 42 23.35 -10.07 2.89
C GLU A 42 23.04 -10.10 4.38
N LEU A 43 23.50 -11.16 5.09
CA LEU A 43 23.30 -11.31 6.53
C LEU A 43 23.95 -10.20 7.37
N GLN A 44 25.04 -9.63 6.89
CA GLN A 44 25.85 -8.71 7.68
C GLN A 44 25.05 -7.49 8.14
N TRP A 45 24.22 -6.89 7.28
CA TRP A 45 23.45 -5.71 7.65
C TRP A 45 22.25 -6.03 8.57
N TRP A 46 21.72 -7.27 8.51
CA TRP A 46 20.67 -7.73 9.42
C TRP A 46 21.19 -7.89 10.86
N GLN A 47 22.44 -8.29 10.99
CA GLN A 47 23.11 -8.44 12.27
C GLN A 47 23.58 -7.11 12.83
N GLN A 48 23.89 -6.15 11.97
CA GLN A 48 24.41 -4.82 12.31
C GLN A 48 23.65 -3.76 11.54
N LEU A 49 22.47 -3.40 12.02
CA LEU A 49 21.69 -2.31 11.40
C LEU A 49 22.50 -1.01 11.41
N PRO A 50 22.43 -0.23 10.31
CA PRO A 50 23.10 1.07 10.24
C PRO A 50 22.68 1.99 11.39
N GLU A 51 23.58 2.86 11.82
CA GLU A 51 23.30 3.86 12.85
C GLU A 51 22.19 4.84 12.42
N GLY A 52 21.54 5.48 13.40
CA GLY A 52 20.55 6.55 13.17
C GLY A 52 19.11 6.07 12.99
N GLY A 53 18.80 4.84 13.38
CA GLY A 53 17.44 4.32 13.38
C GLY A 53 17.01 3.74 14.71
N ILE A 54 15.70 3.52 14.86
CA ILE A 54 15.06 2.94 16.03
C ILE A 54 14.40 1.63 15.62
N VAL A 55 14.74 0.56 16.32
CA VAL A 55 14.04 -0.73 16.24
C VAL A 55 12.82 -0.67 17.17
N TRP A 56 11.69 -1.14 16.66
CA TRP A 56 10.46 -1.27 17.43
C TRP A 56 9.86 -2.67 17.25
N GLY A 57 9.06 -3.11 18.23
CA GLY A 57 8.48 -4.45 18.25
C GLY A 57 9.52 -5.55 18.48
N ASP A 58 9.12 -6.79 18.20
CA ASP A 58 9.97 -7.96 18.43
C ASP A 58 10.85 -8.22 17.20
N TRP A 59 12.02 -7.58 17.16
CA TRP A 59 12.97 -7.74 16.04
C TRP A 59 13.52 -9.15 15.96
N PRO A 60 13.50 -9.79 14.77
CA PRO A 60 13.99 -11.15 14.57
C PRO A 60 15.41 -11.34 15.05
N GLN A 61 15.61 -12.31 15.92
CA GLN A 61 16.92 -12.69 16.44
C GLN A 61 17.41 -13.99 15.79
N GLY A 62 18.72 -14.14 15.66
CA GLY A 62 19.31 -15.39 15.16
C GLY A 62 18.99 -15.70 13.70
N VAL A 63 18.75 -14.70 12.86
CA VAL A 63 18.58 -14.89 11.42
C VAL A 63 19.87 -15.50 10.86
N THR A 64 19.73 -16.65 10.18
CA THR A 64 20.85 -17.43 9.63
C THR A 64 20.89 -17.44 8.11
N PHE A 65 19.74 -17.15 7.48
CA PHE A 65 19.62 -17.11 6.02
C PHE A 65 18.54 -16.14 5.59
N ILE A 66 18.74 -15.50 4.45
CA ILE A 66 17.81 -14.55 3.85
C ILE A 66 17.59 -14.97 2.38
N ASP A 67 16.33 -15.06 2.00
CA ASP A 67 15.94 -15.37 0.63
C ASP A 67 15.07 -14.26 0.05
N LYS A 68 15.43 -13.76 -1.14
CA LYS A 68 14.64 -12.74 -1.83
C LYS A 68 13.42 -13.39 -2.47
N ILE A 69 12.22 -12.94 -2.09
CA ILE A 69 10.96 -13.45 -2.65
C ILE A 69 10.58 -12.66 -3.91
N THR A 70 10.51 -11.33 -3.78
CA THR A 70 10.07 -10.44 -4.87
C THR A 70 10.49 -9.00 -4.59
N GLU A 71 10.30 -8.15 -5.58
CA GLU A 71 10.41 -6.70 -5.45
C GLU A 71 9.27 -6.01 -6.19
N ASP A 72 8.76 -4.92 -5.63
CA ASP A 72 7.70 -4.09 -6.20
C ASP A 72 7.89 -2.60 -5.82
N GLN A 73 6.99 -1.73 -6.24
CA GLN A 73 7.05 -0.30 -5.93
C GLN A 73 6.98 0.04 -4.42
N SER A 74 6.66 -0.93 -3.57
CA SER A 74 6.64 -0.76 -2.11
C SER A 74 7.92 -1.28 -1.44
N GLY A 75 8.86 -1.81 -2.20
CA GLY A 75 10.17 -2.26 -1.73
C GLY A 75 10.50 -3.72 -2.09
N ILE A 76 11.47 -4.26 -1.38
CA ILE A 76 11.96 -5.62 -1.57
C ILE A 76 11.38 -6.51 -0.48
N VAL A 77 10.85 -7.67 -0.86
CA VAL A 77 10.33 -8.67 0.08
C VAL A 77 11.35 -9.79 0.21
N VAL A 78 11.75 -10.06 1.43
CA VAL A 78 12.67 -11.16 1.75
C VAL A 78 12.08 -12.06 2.83
N LYS A 79 12.43 -13.33 2.77
CA LYS A 79 12.14 -14.30 3.81
C LYS A 79 13.35 -14.39 4.72
N LEU A 80 13.13 -14.29 6.02
CA LEU A 80 14.15 -14.44 7.05
C LEU A 80 13.97 -15.80 7.71
N LEU A 81 15.05 -16.57 7.78
CA LEU A 81 15.08 -17.89 8.41
C LEU A 81 15.95 -17.84 9.66
N GLY A 82 15.35 -18.11 10.81
CA GLY A 82 16.02 -18.37 12.07
C GLY A 82 16.00 -19.87 12.41
N PRO A 83 16.57 -20.27 13.59
CA PRO A 83 16.62 -21.66 14.02
C PRO A 83 15.23 -22.28 14.18
N ASP A 84 14.28 -21.56 14.78
CA ASP A 84 12.97 -22.05 15.16
C ASP A 84 11.81 -21.24 14.53
N GLU A 85 12.11 -20.09 13.96
CA GLU A 85 11.10 -19.17 13.46
C GLU A 85 11.44 -18.65 12.07
N GLN A 86 10.41 -18.22 11.36
CA GLN A 86 10.51 -17.61 10.03
C GLN A 86 9.67 -16.34 10.00
N TRP A 87 10.19 -15.33 9.30
CA TRP A 87 9.52 -14.04 9.14
C TRP A 87 9.58 -13.61 7.68
N ILE A 88 8.68 -12.72 7.33
CA ILE A 88 8.76 -11.97 6.08
C ILE A 88 9.17 -10.55 6.41
N ALA A 89 10.18 -10.04 5.76
CA ALA A 89 10.58 -8.66 5.88
C ALA A 89 10.34 -7.91 4.57
N ARG A 90 9.89 -6.67 4.69
CA ARG A 90 9.81 -5.74 3.57
C ARG A 90 10.79 -4.59 3.81
N LEU A 91 11.74 -4.45 2.89
CA LEU A 91 12.70 -3.34 2.86
C LEU A 91 12.06 -2.19 2.08
N CYS A 92 11.66 -1.15 2.79
CA CYS A 92 10.88 -0.05 2.25
C CYS A 92 11.76 1.03 1.63
N PRO A 93 11.38 1.66 0.53
CA PRO A 93 11.90 2.97 0.18
C PRO A 93 11.65 3.97 1.32
N LEU A 94 12.44 5.04 1.37
CA LEU A 94 12.31 6.08 2.37
C LEU A 94 10.89 6.69 2.34
N ASP A 95 10.32 6.90 3.52
CA ASP A 95 8.97 7.48 3.77
C ASP A 95 7.77 6.68 3.22
N VAL A 96 7.98 5.62 2.48
CA VAL A 96 6.89 4.83 1.90
C VAL A 96 6.24 3.90 2.92
N GLY A 97 7.00 3.42 3.89
CA GLY A 97 6.52 2.50 4.93
C GLY A 97 5.79 3.13 6.11
N GLN A 98 5.74 4.45 6.23
CA GLN A 98 5.19 5.13 7.41
C GLN A 98 3.75 4.75 7.75
N ASP A 99 2.88 4.61 6.75
CA ASP A 99 1.45 4.33 7.00
C ASP A 99 1.24 2.95 7.64
N ALA A 100 1.96 1.93 7.18
CA ALA A 100 1.87 0.58 7.76
C ALA A 100 2.44 0.54 9.18
N SER A 101 3.58 1.19 9.43
CA SER A 101 4.15 1.33 10.77
C SER A 101 3.23 2.11 11.70
N GLN A 102 2.68 3.24 11.26
CA GLN A 102 1.76 4.02 12.06
C GLN A 102 0.54 3.21 12.49
N THR A 103 -0.05 2.45 11.58
CA THR A 103 -1.20 1.61 11.88
C THR A 103 -0.86 0.52 12.90
N ALA A 104 0.31 -0.11 12.79
CA ALA A 104 0.76 -1.13 13.72
C ALA A 104 1.10 -0.56 15.11
N ARG A 105 1.73 0.62 15.16
CA ARG A 105 2.22 1.25 16.40
C ARG A 105 1.17 2.08 17.13
N HIS A 106 0.16 2.57 16.42
CA HIS A 106 -0.92 3.34 17.03
C HIS A 106 -1.90 2.41 17.73
N LYS A 107 -1.88 2.42 19.06
CA LYS A 107 -2.64 1.48 19.90
C LYS A 107 -4.11 1.36 19.51
N ASP A 108 -4.79 2.50 19.28
CA ASP A 108 -6.23 2.50 19.00
C ASP A 108 -6.54 1.99 17.59
N TRP A 109 -5.69 2.29 16.60
CA TRP A 109 -5.87 1.78 15.23
C TRP A 109 -5.60 0.28 15.18
N ASN A 110 -4.54 -0.17 15.83
CA ASN A 110 -4.23 -1.59 15.96
C ASN A 110 -5.41 -2.33 16.62
N SER A 111 -5.92 -1.80 17.73
CA SER A 111 -7.09 -2.38 18.43
C SER A 111 -8.34 -2.43 17.56
N ALA A 112 -8.60 -1.40 16.75
CA ALA A 112 -9.75 -1.37 15.84
C ALA A 112 -9.66 -2.42 14.73
N LEU A 113 -8.46 -2.82 14.35
CA LEU A 113 -8.22 -3.84 13.32
C LEU A 113 -8.17 -5.28 13.86
N GLN A 114 -8.20 -5.47 15.18
CA GLN A 114 -8.25 -6.81 15.75
C GLN A 114 -9.51 -7.55 15.27
N GLY A 115 -9.32 -8.77 14.77
CA GLY A 115 -10.40 -9.59 14.21
C GLY A 115 -10.92 -9.16 12.83
N CYS A 116 -10.20 -8.25 12.15
CA CYS A 116 -10.52 -7.84 10.77
C CYS A 116 -9.77 -8.64 9.69
N ASP A 117 -8.99 -9.64 10.08
CA ASP A 117 -8.15 -10.41 9.16
C ASP A 117 -7.16 -9.52 8.37
N ILE A 118 -6.63 -8.51 9.06
CA ILE A 118 -5.56 -7.63 8.59
C ILE A 118 -4.27 -8.02 9.30
N LEU A 119 -3.22 -8.31 8.53
CA LEU A 119 -1.89 -8.57 9.04
C LEU A 119 -1.10 -7.27 9.08
N LEU A 120 -0.78 -6.81 10.28
CA LEU A 120 0.08 -5.67 10.53
C LEU A 120 1.53 -6.11 10.74
N PRO A 121 2.53 -5.27 10.45
CA PRO A 121 3.89 -5.57 10.84
C PRO A 121 4.02 -5.67 12.37
N VAL A 122 4.78 -6.66 12.84
CA VAL A 122 5.00 -6.93 14.28
C VAL A 122 6.25 -6.23 14.81
N ALA A 123 7.16 -5.90 13.92
CA ALA A 123 8.39 -5.17 14.24
C ALA A 123 8.85 -4.35 13.05
N GLY A 124 9.84 -3.52 13.26
CA GLY A 124 10.47 -2.78 12.18
C GLY A 124 11.68 -1.97 12.64
N TRP A 125 12.38 -1.42 11.67
CA TRP A 125 13.45 -0.45 11.85
C TRP A 125 13.09 0.82 11.09
N SER A 126 13.09 1.96 11.81
CA SER A 126 12.66 3.27 11.29
C SER A 126 13.73 4.31 11.56
N THR A 127 13.86 5.26 10.65
CA THR A 127 14.71 6.45 10.80
C THR A 127 13.83 7.70 10.89
N ASP A 128 14.42 8.87 11.10
CA ASP A 128 13.70 10.16 11.07
C ASP A 128 13.01 10.40 9.71
N ASN A 129 13.46 9.73 8.66
CA ASN A 129 12.93 9.83 7.32
C ASN A 129 11.90 8.73 6.98
N GLY A 130 11.43 7.96 7.97
CA GLY A 130 10.41 6.94 7.81
C GLY A 130 10.90 5.50 7.99
N ASP A 131 10.00 4.56 7.74
CA ASP A 131 10.28 3.15 7.92
C ASP A 131 11.20 2.63 6.82
N ARG A 132 12.20 1.86 7.25
CA ARG A 132 13.19 1.23 6.37
C ARG A 132 12.94 -0.25 6.21
N VAL A 133 12.53 -0.91 7.30
CA VAL A 133 12.23 -2.34 7.33
C VAL A 133 10.96 -2.56 8.12
N LEU A 134 10.06 -3.37 7.59
CA LEU A 134 8.87 -3.86 8.29
C LEU A 134 8.93 -5.38 8.34
N ILE A 135 8.66 -5.93 9.51
CA ILE A 135 8.70 -7.38 9.78
C ILE A 135 7.27 -7.88 9.98
N TYR A 136 6.94 -8.96 9.31
CA TYR A 136 5.66 -9.65 9.40
C TYR A 136 5.87 -11.11 9.84
N PRO A 137 4.88 -11.74 10.50
CA PRO A 137 4.86 -13.17 10.65
C PRO A 137 4.94 -13.87 9.30
N GLN A 138 5.34 -15.14 9.28
CA GLN A 138 5.34 -15.94 8.07
C GLN A 138 3.94 -16.01 7.45
N TYR A 139 3.87 -15.83 6.15
CA TYR A 139 2.65 -15.98 5.36
C TYR A 139 2.95 -16.60 3.99
N ASP A 140 1.92 -17.15 3.36
CA ASP A 140 2.00 -17.71 2.01
C ASP A 140 1.36 -16.76 1.00
N ALA A 141 2.11 -16.41 -0.05
CA ALA A 141 1.59 -15.67 -1.18
C ALA A 141 0.61 -16.54 -1.99
N LEU A 142 -0.47 -15.94 -2.46
CA LEU A 142 -1.47 -16.62 -3.28
C LEU A 142 -1.16 -16.48 -4.77
N SER A 143 -1.41 -17.52 -5.53
CA SER A 143 -1.41 -17.46 -6.99
C SER A 143 -2.61 -16.63 -7.49
N VAL A 144 -2.51 -16.13 -8.73
CA VAL A 144 -3.59 -15.36 -9.38
C VAL A 144 -4.93 -16.12 -9.36
N ASN A 145 -4.91 -17.43 -9.65
CA ASN A 145 -6.14 -18.24 -9.64
C ASN A 145 -6.74 -18.34 -8.23
N GLN A 146 -5.92 -18.54 -7.21
CA GLN A 146 -6.39 -18.59 -5.82
C GLN A 146 -6.98 -17.24 -5.39
N ILE A 147 -6.40 -16.13 -5.83
CA ILE A 147 -6.95 -14.79 -5.57
C ILE A 147 -8.28 -14.61 -6.31
N ALA A 148 -8.38 -15.07 -7.55
CA ALA A 148 -9.62 -14.97 -8.35
C ALA A 148 -10.81 -15.70 -7.68
N ASP A 149 -10.54 -16.78 -6.95
CA ASP A 149 -11.58 -17.51 -6.19
C ASP A 149 -11.99 -16.78 -4.89
N GLU A 150 -11.20 -15.81 -4.41
CA GLU A 150 -11.38 -15.15 -3.10
C GLU A 150 -11.79 -13.67 -3.20
N LEU A 151 -12.10 -13.12 -4.39
CA LEU A 151 -12.33 -11.68 -4.59
C LEU A 151 -13.40 -11.10 -3.66
N GLN A 152 -14.49 -11.81 -3.43
CA GLN A 152 -15.56 -11.35 -2.54
C GLN A 152 -15.11 -11.32 -1.09
N SER A 153 -14.38 -12.34 -0.64
CA SER A 153 -13.79 -12.41 0.70
C SER A 153 -12.81 -11.27 0.92
N VAL A 154 -11.95 -10.98 -0.05
CA VAL A 154 -10.99 -9.85 -0.02
C VAL A 154 -11.71 -8.52 0.18
N VAL A 155 -12.75 -8.25 -0.61
CA VAL A 155 -13.53 -6.99 -0.50
C VAL A 155 -14.24 -6.92 0.85
N SER A 156 -14.77 -8.02 1.35
CA SER A 156 -15.43 -8.06 2.67
C SER A 156 -14.47 -7.77 3.81
N ILE A 157 -13.25 -8.36 3.79
CA ILE A 157 -12.20 -8.08 4.78
C ILE A 157 -11.81 -6.61 4.74
N MET A 158 -11.57 -6.06 3.54
CA MET A 158 -11.22 -4.66 3.36
C MET A 158 -12.32 -3.73 3.88
N ALA A 159 -13.58 -3.96 3.52
CA ALA A 159 -14.72 -3.13 3.95
C ALA A 159 -14.88 -3.14 5.48
N LYS A 160 -14.74 -4.32 6.11
CA LYS A 160 -14.77 -4.46 7.58
C LYS A 160 -13.66 -3.65 8.24
N ALA A 161 -12.43 -3.76 7.76
CA ALA A 161 -11.30 -3.02 8.30
C ALA A 161 -11.50 -1.50 8.16
N GLN A 162 -11.95 -1.04 6.99
CA GLN A 162 -12.27 0.36 6.74
C GLN A 162 -13.36 0.87 7.67
N SER A 163 -14.43 0.10 7.87
CA SER A 163 -15.54 0.46 8.76
C SER A 163 -15.07 0.60 10.21
N ASN A 164 -14.21 -0.28 10.69
CA ASN A 164 -13.65 -0.19 12.04
C ASN A 164 -12.73 1.03 12.22
N LEU A 165 -12.08 1.49 11.14
CA LEU A 165 -11.26 2.69 11.16
C LEU A 165 -12.05 4.00 11.01
N GLN A 166 -13.38 3.95 10.81
CA GLN A 166 -14.24 5.13 10.62
C GLN A 166 -14.08 6.16 11.75
N GLN A 167 -13.98 5.71 12.99
CA GLN A 167 -13.83 6.60 14.15
C GLN A 167 -12.57 7.46 14.12
N PHE A 168 -11.58 7.09 13.33
CA PHE A 168 -10.31 7.82 13.12
C PHE A 168 -10.28 8.59 11.80
N ALA A 169 -11.42 8.66 11.11
CA ALA A 169 -11.54 9.39 9.87
C ALA A 169 -11.34 10.89 10.09
N THR A 170 -10.71 11.54 9.13
CA THR A 170 -10.54 12.99 9.14
C THR A 170 -11.25 13.60 7.95
N PRO A 171 -11.84 14.79 8.09
CA PRO A 171 -12.34 15.53 6.95
C PRO A 171 -11.24 15.72 5.92
N ASN A 172 -11.54 15.42 4.66
CA ASN A 172 -10.61 15.63 3.57
C ASN A 172 -10.92 16.91 2.80
N SER A 173 -9.87 17.51 2.27
CA SER A 173 -9.97 18.64 1.39
C SER A 173 -10.10 18.17 -0.07
N GLU A 174 -11.19 18.50 -0.74
CA GLU A 174 -11.35 18.31 -2.18
C GLU A 174 -10.20 18.91 -2.98
N ARG A 175 -9.66 20.03 -2.50
CA ARG A 175 -8.50 20.67 -3.12
C ARG A 175 -7.29 19.74 -3.16
N LEU A 176 -6.96 19.07 -2.05
CA LEU A 176 -5.82 18.15 -1.99
C LEU A 176 -6.01 16.98 -2.96
N TRP A 177 -7.22 16.43 -3.07
CA TRP A 177 -7.50 15.36 -4.01
C TRP A 177 -7.40 15.80 -5.47
N ASN A 178 -7.92 16.98 -5.78
CA ASN A 178 -7.82 17.56 -7.12
C ASN A 178 -6.36 17.88 -7.49
N ASP A 179 -5.56 18.40 -6.55
CA ASP A 179 -4.14 18.68 -6.79
C ASP A 179 -3.36 17.36 -6.99
N SER A 180 -3.67 16.33 -6.23
CA SER A 180 -3.11 14.97 -6.43
C SER A 180 -3.48 14.42 -7.82
N LEU A 181 -4.75 14.52 -8.23
CA LEU A 181 -5.18 14.07 -9.55
C LEU A 181 -4.43 14.81 -10.66
N LYS A 182 -4.29 16.13 -10.56
CA LYS A 182 -3.52 16.94 -11.52
C LYS A 182 -2.05 16.52 -11.58
N SER A 183 -1.44 16.18 -10.44
CA SER A 183 -0.05 15.70 -10.41
C SER A 183 0.10 14.38 -11.19
N ILE A 184 -0.84 13.45 -11.00
CA ILE A 184 -0.85 12.18 -11.73
C ILE A 184 -1.06 12.41 -13.24
N GLU A 185 -2.03 13.25 -13.61
CA GLU A 185 -2.31 13.61 -15.01
C GLU A 185 -1.10 14.27 -15.70
N ALA A 186 -0.44 15.19 -14.99
CA ALA A 186 0.75 15.87 -15.50
C ALA A 186 1.91 14.90 -15.73
N SER A 187 2.13 13.93 -14.86
CA SER A 187 3.18 12.91 -15.04
C SER A 187 2.97 12.07 -16.30
N LEU A 188 1.71 11.82 -16.65
CA LEU A 188 1.31 11.05 -17.85
C LEU A 188 1.03 11.94 -19.08
N LYS A 189 1.22 13.25 -18.99
CA LYS A 189 0.91 14.23 -20.05
C LYS A 189 -0.55 14.11 -20.54
N THR A 190 -1.47 13.83 -19.63
CA THR A 190 -2.92 13.73 -19.89
C THR A 190 -3.69 14.75 -19.05
N ASN A 191 -4.98 14.86 -19.26
CA ASN A 191 -5.85 15.67 -18.42
C ASN A 191 -7.31 15.16 -18.45
N THR A 192 -8.11 15.62 -17.48
CA THR A 192 -9.55 15.40 -17.45
C THR A 192 -10.28 16.65 -16.98
N LEU A 193 -11.54 16.76 -17.36
CA LEU A 193 -12.46 17.78 -16.82
C LEU A 193 -13.02 17.39 -15.46
N TRP A 194 -12.89 16.14 -15.05
CA TRP A 194 -13.36 15.67 -13.76
C TRP A 194 -12.52 16.23 -12.62
N ARG A 195 -13.17 16.43 -11.48
CA ARG A 195 -12.57 16.90 -10.23
C ARG A 195 -12.97 15.98 -9.11
N GLY A 196 -12.36 16.15 -7.93
CA GLY A 196 -12.72 15.39 -6.74
C GLY A 196 -14.20 15.52 -6.39
N PRO A 197 -14.77 14.53 -5.68
CA PRO A 197 -16.18 14.55 -5.33
C PRO A 197 -16.50 15.74 -4.42
N HIS A 198 -17.51 16.51 -4.79
CA HIS A 198 -18.02 17.63 -4.00
C HIS A 198 -18.94 17.15 -2.88
N THR A 199 -18.41 16.32 -1.97
CA THR A 199 -19.19 15.79 -0.87
C THR A 199 -18.61 16.23 0.46
N VAL A 200 -19.45 16.74 1.34
CA VAL A 200 -19.03 17.18 2.68
C VAL A 200 -18.81 16.01 3.65
N LYS A 201 -19.19 14.82 3.27
CA LYS A 201 -19.10 13.61 4.11
C LYS A 201 -17.96 12.68 3.72
N THR A 202 -17.31 12.94 2.60
CA THR A 202 -16.15 12.15 2.20
C THR A 202 -14.99 12.44 3.13
N VAL A 203 -14.48 11.40 3.76
CA VAL A 203 -13.43 11.49 4.78
C VAL A 203 -12.24 10.62 4.40
N GLY A 204 -11.06 11.00 4.85
CA GLY A 204 -9.86 10.19 4.71
C GLY A 204 -9.68 9.24 5.90
N LEU A 205 -9.45 7.99 5.60
CA LEU A 205 -9.13 6.97 6.60
C LEU A 205 -7.62 6.85 6.79
N PRO A 206 -7.18 6.33 7.94
CA PRO A 206 -5.86 5.71 8.02
C PRO A 206 -5.72 4.68 6.92
N THR A 207 -4.66 4.78 6.11
CA THR A 207 -4.50 3.89 4.95
C THR A 207 -3.84 2.58 5.35
N LEU A 208 -4.29 1.49 4.74
CA LEU A 208 -3.68 0.18 4.87
C LEU A 208 -2.82 -0.16 3.64
N ASN A 209 -2.87 0.67 2.61
CA ASN A 209 -2.19 0.51 1.32
C ASN A 209 -2.36 -0.89 0.72
N LEU A 210 -3.61 -1.37 0.70
CA LEU A 210 -3.94 -2.69 0.19
C LEU A 210 -3.83 -2.70 -1.34
N ASN A 211 -3.16 -3.72 -1.86
CA ASN A 211 -3.00 -3.98 -3.29
C ASN A 211 -3.06 -5.49 -3.55
N PHE A 212 -2.84 -5.91 -4.79
CA PHE A 212 -2.92 -7.32 -5.17
C PHE A 212 -1.96 -8.21 -4.37
N THR A 213 -0.74 -7.73 -4.11
CA THR A 213 0.27 -8.47 -3.34
C THR A 213 0.02 -8.47 -1.83
N SER A 214 -1.01 -7.73 -1.38
CA SER A 214 -1.45 -7.76 0.03
C SER A 214 -2.26 -9.01 0.38
N ILE A 215 -2.72 -9.78 -0.61
CA ILE A 215 -3.63 -10.91 -0.43
C ILE A 215 -2.82 -12.17 -0.15
N VAL A 216 -2.92 -12.70 1.07
CA VAL A 216 -2.07 -13.80 1.54
C VAL A 216 -2.86 -14.82 2.37
N LYS A 217 -2.23 -15.94 2.69
CA LYS A 217 -2.72 -16.87 3.71
C LYS A 217 -1.73 -16.97 4.88
N VAL A 218 -2.27 -16.93 6.08
CA VAL A 218 -1.55 -17.20 7.32
C VAL A 218 -2.20 -18.43 7.95
N GLU A 219 -1.45 -19.52 8.09
CA GLU A 219 -1.98 -20.80 8.60
C GLU A 219 -3.25 -21.26 7.85
N GLY A 220 -3.30 -21.05 6.54
CA GLY A 220 -4.43 -21.40 5.68
C GLY A 220 -5.60 -20.41 5.69
N LYS A 221 -5.60 -19.39 6.56
CA LYS A 221 -6.63 -18.35 6.63
C LYS A 221 -6.29 -17.19 5.71
N LEU A 222 -7.28 -16.73 4.92
CA LEU A 222 -7.15 -15.54 4.09
C LEU A 222 -6.99 -14.27 4.95
N MET A 223 -5.97 -13.49 4.67
CA MET A 223 -5.68 -12.23 5.33
C MET A 223 -5.22 -11.16 4.32
N LEU A 224 -5.33 -9.90 4.69
CA LEU A 224 -4.76 -8.78 3.94
C LEU A 224 -3.62 -8.15 4.73
N ILE A 225 -2.46 -7.97 4.09
CA ILE A 225 -1.30 -7.32 4.70
C ILE A 225 -1.43 -5.82 4.54
N ALA A 226 -1.34 -5.06 5.62
CA ALA A 226 -1.10 -3.61 5.55
C ALA A 226 0.32 -3.37 5.06
N GLN A 227 0.45 -2.74 3.89
CA GLN A 227 1.73 -2.57 3.19
C GLN A 227 2.22 -1.12 3.21
N PRO A 228 3.52 -0.90 2.94
CA PRO A 228 4.02 0.42 2.58
C PRO A 228 3.32 0.97 1.33
N ARG A 229 3.28 2.28 1.23
CA ARG A 229 2.77 2.97 0.04
C ARG A 229 3.69 2.71 -1.15
N ARG A 230 3.09 2.56 -2.33
CA ARG A 230 3.87 2.44 -3.59
C ARG A 230 4.60 3.75 -3.90
N LEU A 231 5.76 3.65 -4.58
CA LEU A 231 6.55 4.82 -4.98
C LEU A 231 5.75 5.83 -5.81
N VAL A 232 4.93 5.37 -6.75
CA VAL A 232 4.09 6.25 -7.57
C VAL A 232 3.13 7.07 -6.71
N GLU A 233 2.56 6.49 -5.68
CA GLU A 233 1.66 7.20 -4.76
C GLU A 233 2.46 8.13 -3.83
N HIS A 234 3.64 7.72 -3.41
CA HIS A 234 4.53 8.57 -2.61
C HIS A 234 4.88 9.86 -3.34
N PHE A 235 5.28 9.78 -4.60
CA PHE A 235 5.66 10.95 -5.39
C PHE A 235 4.48 11.82 -5.85
N LEU A 236 3.39 11.21 -6.31
CA LEU A 236 2.31 11.92 -6.97
C LEU A 236 1.14 12.28 -6.06
N VAL A 237 0.93 11.52 -4.99
CA VAL A 237 -0.19 11.70 -4.05
C VAL A 237 0.27 12.28 -2.72
N GLY A 238 1.51 12.00 -2.31
CA GLY A 238 2.03 12.36 -1.00
C GLY A 238 1.35 11.58 0.13
N GLN A 239 1.44 12.07 1.35
CA GLN A 239 0.92 11.42 2.55
C GLN A 239 -0.56 11.77 2.83
N GLN A 240 -1.38 11.83 1.80
CA GLN A 240 -2.79 12.12 1.97
C GLN A 240 -3.57 10.88 2.40
N ARG A 241 -4.48 11.06 3.35
CA ARG A 241 -5.52 10.08 3.59
C ARG A 241 -6.54 10.15 2.45
N ILE A 242 -6.97 8.99 1.97
CA ILE A 242 -7.91 8.89 0.86
C ILE A 242 -9.23 8.27 1.32
N PRO A 243 -10.34 8.50 0.62
CA PRO A 243 -11.61 7.84 0.93
C PRO A 243 -11.51 6.32 0.77
N ALA A 244 -12.30 5.60 1.56
CA ALA A 244 -12.37 4.15 1.51
C ALA A 244 -12.64 3.61 0.10
N ILE A 245 -13.52 4.26 -0.66
CA ILE A 245 -13.85 3.88 -2.04
C ILE A 245 -12.63 3.96 -2.99
N ALA A 246 -11.68 4.85 -2.73
CA ALA A 246 -10.47 4.94 -3.55
C ALA A 246 -9.63 3.66 -3.46
N ASN A 247 -9.52 3.07 -2.27
CA ASN A 247 -8.85 1.78 -2.07
C ASN A 247 -9.58 0.65 -2.80
N LEU A 248 -10.92 0.60 -2.72
CA LEU A 248 -11.71 -0.38 -3.44
C LEU A 248 -11.47 -0.27 -4.96
N MET A 249 -11.50 0.95 -5.52
CA MET A 249 -11.30 1.14 -6.96
C MET A 249 -9.87 0.81 -7.40
N SER A 250 -8.88 1.03 -6.56
CA SER A 250 -7.50 0.59 -6.82
C SER A 250 -7.41 -0.94 -6.85
N MET A 251 -8.00 -1.62 -5.88
CA MET A 251 -8.04 -3.08 -5.82
C MET A 251 -8.83 -3.68 -6.99
N GLU A 252 -10.00 -3.12 -7.32
CA GLU A 252 -10.80 -3.52 -8.49
C GLU A 252 -9.98 -3.42 -9.79
N ARG A 253 -9.17 -2.36 -9.92
CA ARG A 253 -8.30 -2.20 -11.08
C ARG A 253 -7.26 -3.32 -11.17
N GLU A 254 -6.64 -3.68 -10.06
CA GLU A 254 -5.67 -4.78 -10.02
C GLU A 254 -6.32 -6.14 -10.30
N PHE A 255 -7.52 -6.39 -9.77
CA PHE A 255 -8.30 -7.58 -10.12
C PHE A 255 -8.61 -7.65 -11.61
N THR A 256 -8.95 -6.52 -12.23
CA THR A 256 -9.19 -6.46 -13.68
C THR A 256 -7.93 -6.79 -14.47
N ASN A 257 -6.77 -6.29 -14.03
CA ASN A 257 -5.51 -6.53 -14.72
C ASN A 257 -5.00 -7.97 -14.58
N HIS A 258 -5.11 -8.55 -13.40
CA HIS A 258 -4.51 -9.85 -13.09
C HIS A 258 -5.48 -11.02 -13.22
N CYS A 259 -6.75 -10.84 -12.79
CA CYS A 259 -7.76 -11.88 -12.78
C CYS A 259 -8.78 -11.77 -13.93
N GLN A 260 -8.63 -10.81 -14.84
CA GLN A 260 -9.51 -10.56 -15.99
C GLN A 260 -11.00 -10.40 -15.59
N VAL A 261 -11.23 -9.70 -14.48
CA VAL A 261 -12.57 -9.47 -13.93
C VAL A 261 -13.41 -8.62 -14.87
N ASP A 262 -14.60 -9.09 -15.22
CA ASP A 262 -15.57 -8.42 -16.07
C ASP A 262 -16.42 -7.37 -15.31
N GLU A 263 -17.30 -6.67 -16.03
CA GLU A 263 -18.16 -5.64 -15.45
C GLU A 263 -19.18 -6.20 -14.45
N ALA A 264 -19.68 -7.42 -14.65
CA ALA A 264 -20.65 -8.03 -13.75
C ALA A 264 -20.03 -8.33 -12.39
N VAL A 265 -18.81 -8.89 -12.39
CA VAL A 265 -18.05 -9.14 -11.16
C VAL A 265 -17.69 -7.82 -10.49
N ARG A 266 -17.20 -6.81 -11.21
CA ARG A 266 -16.90 -5.48 -10.64
C ARG A 266 -18.10 -4.86 -9.94
N LYS A 267 -19.29 -4.98 -10.55
CA LYS A 267 -20.55 -4.51 -9.95
C LYS A 267 -20.86 -5.26 -8.66
N GLN A 268 -20.71 -6.58 -8.65
CA GLN A 268 -20.92 -7.40 -7.47
C GLN A 268 -19.96 -7.03 -6.33
N LEU A 269 -18.67 -6.83 -6.62
CA LEU A 269 -17.69 -6.41 -5.64
C LEU A 269 -18.04 -5.04 -5.02
N LEU A 270 -18.50 -4.10 -5.85
CA LEU A 270 -18.99 -2.80 -5.36
C LEU A 270 -20.22 -2.95 -4.47
N GLU A 271 -21.19 -3.81 -4.82
CA GLU A 271 -22.38 -4.10 -4.00
C GLU A 271 -21.98 -4.67 -2.64
N ILE A 272 -21.08 -5.66 -2.59
CA ILE A 272 -20.57 -6.24 -1.34
C ILE A 272 -19.94 -5.15 -0.45
N TRP A 273 -19.16 -4.26 -1.03
CA TRP A 273 -18.54 -3.17 -0.29
C TRP A 273 -19.60 -2.19 0.24
N VAL A 274 -20.54 -1.77 -0.60
CA VAL A 274 -21.65 -0.85 -0.23
C VAL A 274 -22.46 -1.38 0.95
N ASP A 275 -22.75 -2.68 0.95
CA ASP A 275 -23.52 -3.32 2.02
C ASP A 275 -22.73 -3.49 3.34
N SER A 276 -21.40 -3.36 3.26
CA SER A 276 -20.50 -3.62 4.41
C SER A 276 -19.95 -2.37 5.06
N VAL A 277 -20.09 -1.19 4.44
CA VAL A 277 -19.51 0.07 4.95
C VAL A 277 -20.60 1.01 5.49
N PRO A 278 -20.22 2.04 6.27
CA PRO A 278 -21.18 3.02 6.78
C PRO A 278 -22.00 3.70 5.66
N VAL A 279 -23.29 3.85 5.88
CA VAL A 279 -24.24 4.43 4.92
C VAL A 279 -23.88 5.86 4.49
N GLU A 280 -23.17 6.59 5.32
CA GLU A 280 -22.66 7.92 5.02
C GLU A 280 -21.66 7.93 3.85
N TRP A 281 -20.99 6.81 3.60
CA TRP A 281 -20.03 6.66 2.49
C TRP A 281 -20.69 6.25 1.18
N THR A 282 -21.95 5.78 1.22
CA THR A 282 -22.66 5.17 0.10
C THR A 282 -23.94 5.91 -0.28
N GLY A 283 -24.13 7.12 0.24
CA GLY A 283 -25.27 7.98 -0.10
C GLY A 283 -25.34 8.30 -1.60
N LYS A 284 -26.53 8.69 -2.08
CA LYS A 284 -26.73 9.01 -3.51
C LYS A 284 -25.76 10.03 -4.06
N LYS A 285 -25.35 10.98 -3.22
CA LYS A 285 -24.40 12.03 -3.59
C LYS A 285 -22.99 11.48 -3.72
N GLU A 286 -22.58 10.66 -2.79
CA GLU A 286 -21.26 10.03 -2.73
C GLU A 286 -21.05 9.04 -3.89
N MET A 287 -22.09 8.32 -4.27
CA MET A 287 -22.07 7.33 -5.36
C MET A 287 -22.44 7.91 -6.73
N SER A 288 -22.72 9.20 -6.79
CA SER A 288 -23.17 9.84 -8.05
C SER A 288 -22.03 9.91 -9.07
N THR A 289 -22.26 9.40 -10.26
CA THR A 289 -21.34 9.52 -11.39
C THR A 289 -21.19 10.97 -11.87
N VAL A 290 -22.22 11.79 -11.72
CA VAL A 290 -22.21 13.22 -12.09
C VAL A 290 -21.27 14.01 -11.21
N LEU A 291 -21.16 13.64 -9.93
CA LEU A 291 -20.26 14.28 -8.96
C LEU A 291 -18.89 13.58 -8.85
N GLY A 292 -18.62 12.63 -9.72
CA GLY A 292 -17.33 11.93 -9.75
C GLY A 292 -17.32 10.57 -9.06
N GLY A 293 -18.11 10.33 -8.03
CA GLY A 293 -18.30 9.05 -7.32
C GLY A 293 -17.29 7.93 -7.60
N PRO A 294 -17.73 6.67 -7.75
CA PRO A 294 -16.83 5.55 -8.06
C PRO A 294 -16.05 5.74 -9.35
N TRP A 295 -16.62 6.43 -10.35
CA TRP A 295 -15.98 6.65 -11.64
C TRP A 295 -14.69 7.46 -11.54
N LEU A 296 -14.68 8.54 -10.73
CA LEU A 296 -13.47 9.34 -10.54
C LEU A 296 -12.34 8.52 -9.91
N TRP A 297 -12.66 7.71 -8.92
CA TRP A 297 -11.67 6.89 -8.24
C TRP A 297 -11.16 5.73 -9.10
N ARG A 298 -12.02 5.16 -9.97
CA ARG A 298 -11.60 4.23 -11.03
C ARG A 298 -10.63 4.90 -12.00
N TYR A 299 -10.95 6.10 -12.46
CA TYR A 299 -10.08 6.88 -13.33
C TYR A 299 -8.71 7.12 -12.68
N ARG A 300 -8.71 7.59 -11.42
CA ARG A 300 -7.46 7.77 -10.65
C ARG A 300 -6.66 6.46 -10.55
N ALA A 301 -7.31 5.33 -10.28
CA ALA A 301 -6.65 4.03 -10.18
C ALA A 301 -6.00 3.61 -11.51
N VAL A 302 -6.66 3.87 -12.64
CA VAL A 302 -6.10 3.63 -13.98
C VAL A 302 -4.85 4.48 -14.20
N LEU A 303 -4.92 5.77 -13.88
CA LEU A 303 -3.78 6.67 -14.07
C LEU A 303 -2.58 6.28 -13.20
N LEU A 304 -2.80 5.92 -11.94
CA LEU A 304 -1.73 5.45 -11.04
C LEU A 304 -1.09 4.14 -11.50
N ASN A 305 -1.84 3.29 -12.19
CA ASN A 305 -1.29 2.06 -12.77
C ASN A 305 -0.47 2.30 -14.04
N LEU A 306 -0.74 3.39 -14.75
CA LEU A 306 0.00 3.79 -15.95
C LEU A 306 1.26 4.59 -15.61
N ALA A 307 1.26 5.29 -14.48
CA ALA A 307 2.39 6.05 -13.96
C ALA A 307 3.42 5.16 -13.27
#